data_da380aac416e045a1e551d849f352911
#
_entry.id   da380aac416e045a1e551d849f352911
#
_cell.length_a   1.000
_cell.length_b   1.000
_cell.length_c   1.000
_cell.angle_alpha   90.00
_cell.angle_beta   90.00
_cell.angle_gamma   90.00
#
_symmetry.space_group_name_H-M   'P 1'
#
loop_
_entity.id
_entity.type
_entity.pdbx_description
1 polymer ?
#
loop_
_entity_poly.entity_id
_entity_poly.type
_entity_poly.pdbx_seq_one_letter_code
_entity_poly.pdbx_strand_id
1 'polypeptide(L)'
;MQAMSEAVPFLKRNPALGSGMVGDVGFDPLGLAGVADIRFLREAELKHGRVAMLAAAGSMFQDIAVDPSYKALVGGAKMTGIHDVLVKQGAMGQLLLWISFLEVFGTIALFETLEGKRAPGDFKFDPLGFGKNPQTMQRYALAEIKNGRLAMMGVGGMVHGYLLTGKGPLELLGNFKAV
;
A
#
# COMPACT_ATOMS: atom_id res chain seq x y z
N MET A 1 -8.23 26.33 22.97
CA MET A 1 -7.40 25.15 23.31
C MET A 1 -7.08 24.42 22.01
N GLN A 2 -5.81 24.10 21.73
CA GLN A 2 -5.48 23.25 20.58
C GLN A 2 -5.99 21.82 20.89
N ALA A 3 -6.67 21.22 19.90
CA ALA A 3 -7.15 19.83 20.03
C ALA A 3 -5.97 18.87 20.19
N MET A 4 -6.09 17.90 21.06
CA MET A 4 -5.12 16.81 21.21
C MET A 4 -5.35 15.76 20.13
N SER A 5 -4.31 15.02 19.75
CA SER A 5 -4.43 13.90 18.82
C SER A 5 -5.25 12.78 19.45
N GLU A 6 -6.21 12.23 18.71
CA GLU A 6 -6.98 11.06 19.15
C GLU A 6 -6.11 9.80 19.23
N ALA A 7 -5.18 9.64 18.28
CA ALA A 7 -4.26 8.49 18.24
C ALA A 7 -3.17 8.56 19.31
N VAL A 8 -2.73 9.76 19.69
CA VAL A 8 -1.64 9.98 20.66
C VAL A 8 -2.04 11.11 21.61
N PRO A 9 -2.75 10.79 22.72
CA PRO A 9 -3.38 11.82 23.58
C PRO A 9 -2.43 12.83 24.23
N PHE A 10 -1.12 12.57 24.26
CA PHE A 10 -0.13 13.49 24.81
C PHE A 10 0.49 14.41 23.75
N LEU A 11 0.20 14.20 22.45
CA LEU A 11 0.66 15.05 21.36
C LEU A 11 -0.46 16.01 20.91
N LYS A 12 -0.07 17.24 20.62
CA LYS A 12 -0.96 18.23 20.01
C LYS A 12 -1.25 17.83 18.56
N ARG A 13 -2.52 17.90 18.17
CA ARG A 13 -2.93 17.67 16.78
C ARG A 13 -2.31 18.76 15.88
N ASN A 14 -1.69 18.35 14.77
CA ASN A 14 -1.21 19.27 13.77
C ASN A 14 -2.41 19.96 13.09
N PRO A 15 -2.47 21.31 13.06
CA PRO A 15 -3.57 22.04 12.45
C PRO A 15 -3.78 21.70 10.96
N ALA A 16 -2.71 21.36 10.24
CA ALA A 16 -2.77 20.95 8.84
C ALA A 16 -3.59 19.68 8.59
N LEU A 17 -3.78 18.83 9.61
CA LEU A 17 -4.64 17.62 9.55
C LEU A 17 -6.14 17.93 9.70
N GLY A 18 -6.54 19.20 9.84
CA GLY A 18 -7.94 19.60 10.06
C GLY A 18 -8.89 19.41 8.88
N SER A 19 -8.48 18.71 7.83
CA SER A 19 -9.21 18.61 6.55
C SER A 19 -10.40 17.64 6.55
N GLY A 20 -10.66 16.93 7.65
CA GLY A 20 -11.76 15.94 7.72
C GLY A 20 -11.60 14.74 6.79
N MET A 21 -10.36 14.42 6.40
CA MET A 21 -10.07 13.28 5.54
C MET A 21 -10.42 11.94 6.21
N VAL A 22 -10.93 11.01 5.43
CA VAL A 22 -11.27 9.66 5.90
C VAL A 22 -10.06 9.00 6.56
N GLY A 23 -10.25 8.42 7.76
CA GLY A 23 -9.19 7.74 8.51
C GLY A 23 -8.15 8.67 9.17
N ASP A 24 -8.44 9.97 9.27
CA ASP A 24 -7.62 10.91 10.04
C ASP A 24 -7.96 10.81 11.54
N VAL A 25 -7.00 10.36 12.31
CA VAL A 25 -7.05 10.26 13.79
C VAL A 25 -6.05 11.22 14.47
N GLY A 26 -5.54 12.19 13.73
CA GLY A 26 -4.59 13.19 14.23
C GLY A 26 -3.18 12.65 14.47
N PHE A 27 -2.78 11.55 13.84
CA PHE A 27 -1.47 10.95 14.00
C PHE A 27 -0.45 11.60 13.04
N ASP A 28 0.36 12.52 13.56
CA ASP A 28 1.47 13.15 12.83
C ASP A 28 2.63 13.47 13.78
N PRO A 29 3.33 12.45 14.30
CA PRO A 29 4.40 12.66 15.30
C PRO A 29 5.61 13.41 14.73
N LEU A 30 5.84 13.33 13.41
CA LEU A 30 6.96 13.97 12.73
C LEU A 30 6.61 15.35 12.15
N GLY A 31 5.34 15.76 12.24
CA GLY A 31 4.90 17.05 11.71
C GLY A 31 4.92 17.15 10.18
N LEU A 32 4.85 16.03 9.47
CA LEU A 32 4.96 15.99 8.01
C LEU A 32 3.86 16.77 7.28
N ALA A 33 2.66 16.82 7.86
CA ALA A 33 1.57 17.61 7.32
C ALA A 33 1.82 19.13 7.34
N GLY A 34 2.79 19.59 8.10
CA GLY A 34 3.25 20.99 8.11
C GLY A 34 4.35 21.28 7.08
N VAL A 35 4.97 20.25 6.52
CA VAL A 35 6.10 20.38 5.59
C VAL A 35 5.67 20.18 4.13
N ALA A 36 4.73 19.27 3.88
CA ALA A 36 4.25 18.94 2.54
C ALA A 36 2.74 19.14 2.41
N ASP A 37 2.25 19.34 1.18
CA ASP A 37 0.81 19.48 0.91
C ASP A 37 0.08 18.19 1.36
N ILE A 38 -0.93 18.36 2.19
CA ILE A 38 -1.70 17.23 2.74
C ILE A 38 -2.39 16.41 1.66
N ARG A 39 -2.72 17.00 0.51
CA ARG A 39 -3.31 16.30 -0.65
C ARG A 39 -2.29 15.38 -1.29
N PHE A 40 -1.04 15.84 -1.41
CA PHE A 40 0.07 15.02 -1.89
C PHE A 40 0.33 13.84 -0.94
N LEU A 41 0.40 14.11 0.36
CA LEU A 41 0.61 13.06 1.36
C LEU A 41 -0.50 12.00 1.33
N ARG A 42 -1.75 12.44 1.16
CA ARG A 42 -2.88 11.52 1.04
C ARG A 42 -2.85 10.69 -0.25
N GLU A 43 -2.53 11.29 -1.38
CA GLU A 43 -2.36 10.57 -2.64
C GLU A 43 -1.25 9.53 -2.54
N ALA A 44 -0.11 9.91 -1.95
CA ALA A 44 1.00 9.00 -1.70
C ALA A 44 0.61 7.85 -0.76
N GLU A 45 -0.09 8.14 0.34
CA GLU A 45 -0.57 7.10 1.28
C GLU A 45 -1.47 6.08 0.59
N LEU A 46 -2.45 6.54 -0.19
CA LEU A 46 -3.36 5.65 -0.92
C LEU A 46 -2.63 4.81 -1.97
N LYS A 47 -1.72 5.41 -2.74
CA LYS A 47 -0.92 4.69 -3.72
C LYS A 47 -0.04 3.62 -3.07
N HIS A 48 0.69 3.97 -2.01
CA HIS A 48 1.51 3.01 -1.27
C HIS A 48 0.66 1.91 -0.64
N GLY A 49 -0.50 2.24 -0.08
CA GLY A 49 -1.43 1.27 0.48
C GLY A 49 -1.94 0.27 -0.56
N ARG A 50 -2.34 0.75 -1.74
CA ARG A 50 -2.82 -0.09 -2.85
C ARG A 50 -1.72 -1.04 -3.35
N VAL A 51 -0.52 -0.51 -3.58
CA VAL A 51 0.63 -1.33 -4.00
C VAL A 51 0.99 -2.35 -2.93
N ALA A 52 0.99 -1.95 -1.65
CA ALA A 52 1.29 -2.86 -0.54
C ALA A 52 0.23 -3.97 -0.38
N MET A 53 -1.05 -3.69 -0.58
CA MET A 53 -2.10 -4.72 -0.57
C MET A 53 -1.87 -5.76 -1.67
N LEU A 54 -1.53 -5.33 -2.89
CA LEU A 54 -1.19 -6.24 -3.99
C LEU A 54 0.09 -7.03 -3.69
N ALA A 55 1.11 -6.39 -3.13
CA ALA A 55 2.37 -7.04 -2.77
C ALA A 55 2.17 -8.09 -1.67
N ALA A 56 1.37 -7.79 -0.63
CA ALA A 56 1.03 -8.74 0.44
C ALA A 56 0.27 -9.94 -0.11
N ALA A 57 -0.76 -9.71 -0.93
CA ALA A 57 -1.52 -10.78 -1.56
C ALA A 57 -0.64 -11.64 -2.47
N GLY A 58 0.22 -11.03 -3.29
CA GLY A 58 1.16 -11.73 -4.15
C GLY A 58 2.16 -12.58 -3.39
N SER A 59 2.70 -12.06 -2.28
CA SER A 59 3.64 -12.79 -1.43
C SER A 59 3.01 -14.03 -0.78
N MET A 60 1.78 -13.91 -0.31
CA MET A 60 1.03 -15.05 0.24
C MET A 60 0.64 -16.05 -0.85
N PHE A 61 0.23 -15.55 -2.03
CA PHE A 61 -0.15 -16.40 -3.14
C PHE A 61 1.01 -17.29 -3.62
N GLN A 62 2.24 -16.76 -3.67
CA GLN A 62 3.44 -17.51 -4.03
C GLN A 62 3.73 -18.71 -3.12
N ASP A 63 3.31 -18.65 -1.86
CA ASP A 63 3.47 -19.76 -0.92
C ASP A 63 2.40 -20.86 -1.09
N ILE A 64 1.21 -20.49 -1.58
CA ILE A 64 0.07 -21.40 -1.76
C ILE A 64 0.11 -22.03 -3.16
N ALA A 65 0.33 -21.23 -4.20
CA ALA A 65 0.30 -21.66 -5.58
C ALA A 65 1.63 -22.33 -5.96
N VAL A 66 1.67 -23.64 -5.73
CA VAL A 66 2.79 -24.50 -6.10
C VAL A 66 2.54 -25.08 -7.50
N ASP A 67 2.42 -24.22 -8.52
CA ASP A 67 2.43 -24.68 -9.91
C ASP A 67 3.84 -25.19 -10.25
N PRO A 68 4.00 -26.44 -10.71
CA PRO A 68 5.28 -27.00 -11.13
C PRO A 68 5.98 -26.14 -12.21
N SER A 69 5.22 -25.59 -13.14
CA SER A 69 5.74 -24.72 -14.21
C SER A 69 6.35 -23.43 -13.65
N TYR A 70 5.67 -22.80 -12.69
CA TYR A 70 6.16 -21.61 -12.00
C TYR A 70 7.40 -21.91 -11.15
N LYS A 71 7.40 -23.03 -10.43
CA LYS A 71 8.57 -23.49 -9.65
C LYS A 71 9.79 -23.70 -10.54
N ALA A 72 9.62 -24.32 -11.70
CA ALA A 72 10.70 -24.51 -12.66
C ALA A 72 11.23 -23.16 -13.18
N LEU A 73 10.33 -22.21 -13.44
CA LEU A 73 10.68 -20.86 -13.93
C LEU A 73 11.51 -20.06 -12.91
N VAL A 74 11.11 -20.11 -11.64
CA VAL A 74 11.76 -19.28 -10.57
C VAL A 74 12.84 -20.04 -9.79
N GLY A 75 13.10 -21.31 -10.13
CA GLY A 75 14.12 -22.14 -9.46
C GLY A 75 13.86 -22.37 -7.98
N GLY A 76 12.60 -22.30 -7.54
CA GLY A 76 12.20 -22.40 -6.13
C GLY A 76 12.45 -21.14 -5.30
N ALA A 77 12.89 -20.05 -5.90
CA ALA A 77 13.02 -18.76 -5.22
C ALA A 77 11.65 -18.24 -4.77
N LYS A 78 11.63 -17.52 -3.65
CA LYS A 78 10.43 -16.90 -3.07
C LYS A 78 10.65 -15.41 -2.83
N MET A 79 9.60 -14.65 -2.66
CA MET A 79 9.63 -13.24 -2.28
C MET A 79 10.62 -12.41 -3.12
N THR A 80 11.54 -11.71 -2.45
CA THR A 80 12.56 -10.87 -3.11
C THR A 80 13.56 -11.65 -3.95
N GLY A 81 13.77 -12.94 -3.66
CA GLY A 81 14.64 -13.81 -4.46
C GLY A 81 14.13 -14.04 -5.89
N ILE A 82 12.82 -13.98 -6.11
CA ILE A 82 12.20 -14.09 -7.43
C ILE A 82 12.58 -12.90 -8.32
N HIS A 83 12.73 -11.71 -7.74
CA HIS A 83 13.08 -10.50 -8.46
C HIS A 83 14.30 -10.70 -9.37
N ASP A 84 15.40 -11.21 -8.82
CA ASP A 84 16.65 -11.39 -9.57
C ASP A 84 16.54 -12.42 -10.69
N VAL A 85 15.75 -13.46 -10.46
CA VAL A 85 15.47 -14.49 -11.49
C VAL A 85 14.69 -13.88 -12.65
N LEU A 86 13.61 -13.16 -12.35
CA LEU A 86 12.76 -12.55 -13.38
C LEU A 86 13.45 -11.38 -14.10
N VAL A 87 14.38 -10.67 -13.43
CA VAL A 87 15.22 -9.65 -14.08
C VAL A 87 16.11 -10.29 -15.14
N LYS A 88 16.79 -11.39 -14.81
CA LYS A 88 17.66 -12.12 -15.75
C LYS A 88 16.89 -12.68 -16.95
N GLN A 89 15.63 -13.06 -16.75
CA GLN A 89 14.74 -13.55 -17.80
C GLN A 89 14.10 -12.44 -18.64
N GLY A 90 14.25 -11.17 -18.27
CA GLY A 90 13.65 -10.01 -18.93
C GLY A 90 12.18 -9.74 -18.57
N ALA A 91 11.52 -10.63 -17.81
CA ALA A 91 10.12 -10.48 -17.43
C ALA A 91 9.87 -9.23 -16.58
N MET A 92 10.79 -8.89 -15.66
CA MET A 92 10.68 -7.67 -14.84
C MET A 92 10.79 -6.39 -15.67
N GLY A 93 11.60 -6.40 -16.73
CA GLY A 93 11.69 -5.26 -17.66
C GLY A 93 10.37 -4.99 -18.38
N GLN A 94 9.69 -6.06 -18.80
CA GLN A 94 8.37 -5.96 -19.42
C GLN A 94 7.31 -5.43 -18.44
N LEU A 95 7.30 -5.92 -17.20
CA LEU A 95 6.41 -5.41 -16.15
C LEU A 95 6.69 -3.94 -15.85
N LEU A 96 7.97 -3.55 -15.76
CA LEU A 96 8.36 -2.17 -15.50
C LEU A 96 7.88 -1.22 -16.62
N LEU A 97 7.97 -1.64 -17.89
CA LEU A 97 7.46 -0.88 -19.02
C LEU A 97 5.97 -0.59 -18.90
N TRP A 98 5.16 -1.60 -18.60
CA TRP A 98 3.70 -1.42 -18.44
C TRP A 98 3.35 -0.60 -17.22
N ILE A 99 4.01 -0.83 -16.09
CA ILE A 99 3.81 -0.02 -14.87
C ILE A 99 4.18 1.44 -15.13
N SER A 100 5.32 1.70 -15.79
CA SER A 100 5.75 3.06 -16.14
C SER A 100 4.76 3.76 -17.06
N PHE A 101 4.19 3.05 -18.03
CA PHE A 101 3.13 3.58 -18.89
C PHE A 101 1.89 3.99 -18.09
N LEU A 102 1.43 3.16 -17.16
CA LEU A 102 0.30 3.49 -16.27
C LEU A 102 0.62 4.64 -15.31
N GLU A 103 1.87 4.76 -14.85
CA GLU A 103 2.31 5.83 -13.95
C GLU A 103 2.33 7.22 -14.62
N VAL A 104 2.38 7.30 -15.94
CA VAL A 104 2.17 8.58 -16.65
C VAL A 104 0.78 9.14 -16.31
N PHE A 105 -0.26 8.30 -16.39
CA PHE A 105 -1.61 8.72 -16.00
C PHE A 105 -1.72 8.99 -14.49
N GLY A 106 -1.02 8.22 -13.68
CA GLY A 106 -0.91 8.46 -12.23
C GLY A 106 -0.29 9.82 -11.92
N THR A 107 0.70 10.24 -12.68
CA THR A 107 1.36 11.56 -12.53
C THR A 107 0.41 12.69 -12.93
N ILE A 108 -0.31 12.57 -14.04
CA ILE A 108 -1.32 13.55 -14.46
C ILE A 108 -2.39 13.69 -13.35
N ALA A 109 -2.88 12.56 -12.84
CA ALA A 109 -3.86 12.52 -11.77
C ALA A 109 -3.36 13.19 -10.46
N LEU A 110 -2.06 13.08 -10.16
CA LEU A 110 -1.44 13.77 -9.03
C LEU A 110 -1.49 15.29 -9.21
N PHE A 111 -1.16 15.81 -10.38
CA PHE A 111 -1.26 17.25 -10.67
C PHE A 111 -2.69 17.76 -10.51
N GLU A 112 -3.68 17.04 -11.02
CA GLU A 112 -5.10 17.39 -10.83
C GLU A 112 -5.49 17.42 -9.35
N THR A 113 -4.95 16.49 -8.53
CA THR A 113 -5.17 16.48 -7.08
C THR A 113 -4.55 17.72 -6.41
N LEU A 114 -3.33 18.10 -6.78
CA LEU A 114 -2.66 19.28 -6.24
C LEU A 114 -3.36 20.59 -6.63
N GLU A 115 -3.90 20.66 -7.83
CA GLU A 115 -4.73 21.77 -8.29
C GLU A 115 -6.13 21.82 -7.64
N GLY A 116 -6.51 20.78 -6.90
CA GLY A 116 -7.82 20.71 -6.25
C GLY A 116 -8.98 20.30 -7.17
N LYS A 117 -8.68 19.85 -8.39
CA LYS A 117 -9.70 19.41 -9.37
C LYS A 117 -10.22 18.00 -9.08
N ARG A 118 -9.45 17.21 -8.32
CA ARG A 118 -9.72 15.81 -8.01
C ARG A 118 -9.49 15.53 -6.52
N ALA A 119 -10.31 14.68 -5.93
CA ALA A 119 -10.04 14.15 -4.59
C ALA A 119 -8.85 13.16 -4.62
N PRO A 120 -7.97 13.16 -3.59
CA PRO A 120 -6.86 12.21 -3.54
C PRO A 120 -7.31 10.76 -3.68
N GLY A 121 -6.66 10.01 -4.58
CA GLY A 121 -6.93 8.60 -4.83
C GLY A 121 -8.16 8.28 -5.68
N ASP A 122 -8.95 9.29 -6.10
CA ASP A 122 -10.16 9.09 -6.89
C ASP A 122 -9.85 9.04 -8.40
N PHE A 123 -9.73 7.85 -8.95
CA PHE A 123 -9.59 7.61 -10.39
C PHE A 123 -10.93 7.42 -11.10
N LYS A 124 -12.06 7.61 -10.41
CA LYS A 124 -13.43 7.35 -10.91
C LYS A 124 -13.61 5.92 -11.48
N PHE A 125 -12.79 5.00 -11.00
CA PHE A 125 -12.83 3.60 -11.41
C PHE A 125 -13.73 2.79 -10.47
N ASP A 126 -15.00 2.66 -10.84
CA ASP A 126 -15.99 1.86 -10.11
C ASP A 126 -16.84 1.02 -11.08
N PRO A 127 -16.25 -0.04 -11.68
CA PRO A 127 -16.94 -0.86 -12.67
C PRO A 127 -18.13 -1.65 -12.08
N LEU A 128 -18.09 -1.94 -10.77
CA LEU A 128 -19.14 -2.69 -10.07
C LEU A 128 -20.17 -1.81 -9.38
N GLY A 129 -19.96 -0.49 -9.37
CA GLY A 129 -20.90 0.48 -8.82
C GLY A 129 -21.07 0.43 -7.30
N PHE A 130 -20.03 0.04 -6.55
CA PHE A 130 -20.07 -0.01 -5.08
C PHE A 130 -20.14 1.38 -4.44
N GLY A 131 -19.67 2.42 -5.13
CA GLY A 131 -19.66 3.80 -4.68
C GLY A 131 -20.97 4.58 -4.85
N LYS A 132 -22.05 3.96 -5.36
CA LYS A 132 -23.31 4.65 -5.62
C LYS A 132 -24.00 5.21 -4.37
N ASN A 133 -23.84 4.55 -3.23
CA ASN A 133 -24.38 5.01 -1.96
C ASN A 133 -23.28 5.74 -1.16
N PRO A 134 -23.47 7.02 -0.79
CA PRO A 134 -22.46 7.80 -0.05
C PRO A 134 -22.00 7.18 1.26
N GLN A 135 -22.90 6.53 2.02
CA GLN A 135 -22.55 5.87 3.27
C GLN A 135 -21.66 4.65 3.03
N THR A 136 -21.98 3.86 2.00
CA THR A 136 -21.18 2.69 1.61
C THR A 136 -19.80 3.12 1.10
N MET A 137 -19.76 4.19 0.31
CA MET A 137 -18.50 4.75 -0.21
C MET A 137 -17.57 5.20 0.92
N GLN A 138 -18.08 5.92 1.92
CA GLN A 138 -17.27 6.33 3.09
C GLN A 138 -16.73 5.12 3.87
N ARG A 139 -17.57 4.08 4.05
CA ARG A 139 -17.14 2.85 4.71
C ARG A 139 -16.03 2.14 3.93
N TYR A 140 -16.15 2.02 2.61
CA TYR A 140 -15.13 1.40 1.78
C TYR A 140 -13.84 2.23 1.73
N ALA A 141 -13.92 3.55 1.63
CA ALA A 141 -12.77 4.42 1.70
C ALA A 141 -12.02 4.28 3.04
N LEU A 142 -12.73 4.16 4.15
CA LEU A 142 -12.12 3.90 5.44
C LEU A 142 -11.48 2.51 5.51
N ALA A 143 -12.14 1.49 4.96
CA ALA A 143 -11.60 0.13 4.89
C ALA A 143 -10.34 0.08 4.01
N GLU A 144 -10.34 0.76 2.87
CA GLU A 144 -9.18 0.86 1.97
C GLU A 144 -7.96 1.41 2.70
N ILE A 145 -8.10 2.55 3.39
CA ILE A 145 -6.99 3.18 4.11
C ILE A 145 -6.49 2.29 5.24
N LYS A 146 -7.39 1.71 6.06
CA LYS A 146 -6.99 0.83 7.16
C LYS A 146 -6.27 -0.42 6.68
N ASN A 147 -6.80 -1.09 5.67
CA ASN A 147 -6.15 -2.26 5.06
C ASN A 147 -4.84 -1.89 4.36
N GLY A 148 -4.78 -0.74 3.69
CA GLY A 148 -3.56 -0.22 3.09
C GLY A 148 -2.44 0.01 4.11
N ARG A 149 -2.75 0.65 5.23
CA ARG A 149 -1.81 0.86 6.35
C ARG A 149 -1.31 -0.47 6.93
N LEU A 150 -2.22 -1.41 7.17
CA LEU A 150 -1.87 -2.74 7.64
C LEU A 150 -0.97 -3.47 6.63
N ALA A 151 -1.29 -3.40 5.34
CA ALA A 151 -0.52 -4.05 4.30
C ALA A 151 0.89 -3.46 4.16
N MET A 152 1.06 -2.13 4.27
CA MET A 152 2.38 -1.50 4.24
C MET A 152 3.29 -2.03 5.37
N MET A 153 2.76 -2.14 6.57
CA MET A 153 3.49 -2.75 7.70
C MET A 153 3.71 -4.25 7.49
N GLY A 154 2.69 -4.95 7.01
CA GLY A 154 2.74 -6.39 6.75
C GLY A 154 3.81 -6.78 5.72
N VAL A 155 3.89 -6.06 4.60
CA VAL A 155 4.92 -6.30 3.57
C VAL A 155 6.32 -6.08 4.14
N GLY A 156 6.52 -5.03 4.94
CA GLY A 156 7.80 -4.80 5.64
C GLY A 156 8.20 -6.00 6.50
N GLY A 157 7.26 -6.54 7.27
CA GLY A 157 7.49 -7.75 8.08
C GLY A 157 7.76 -9.01 7.25
N MET A 158 7.01 -9.22 6.16
CA MET A 158 7.21 -10.36 5.25
C MET A 158 8.58 -10.33 4.58
N VAL A 159 9.01 -9.17 4.06
CA VAL A 159 10.34 -8.99 3.44
C VAL A 159 11.45 -9.23 4.45
N HIS A 160 11.35 -8.65 5.66
CA HIS A 160 12.32 -8.88 6.73
C HIS A 160 12.41 -10.35 7.14
N GLY A 161 11.25 -10.98 7.32
CA GLY A 161 11.16 -12.40 7.64
C GLY A 161 11.83 -13.27 6.59
N TYR A 162 11.59 -13.00 5.31
CA TYR A 162 12.25 -13.70 4.22
C TYR A 162 13.77 -13.50 4.20
N LEU A 163 14.25 -12.25 4.36
CA LEU A 163 15.69 -11.95 4.36
C LEU A 163 16.43 -12.66 5.48
N LEU A 164 15.79 -12.85 6.63
CA LEU A 164 16.40 -13.53 7.79
C LEU A 164 16.32 -15.05 7.71
N THR A 165 15.26 -15.61 7.13
CA THR A 165 14.96 -17.05 7.20
C THR A 165 14.98 -17.77 5.86
N GLY A 166 14.89 -17.05 4.74
CA GLY A 166 14.69 -17.61 3.40
C GLY A 166 13.32 -18.25 3.18
N LYS A 167 12.39 -18.11 4.14
CA LYS A 167 11.06 -18.74 4.10
C LYS A 167 10.01 -17.72 3.65
N GLY A 168 8.99 -18.20 2.94
CA GLY A 168 7.84 -17.37 2.59
C GLY A 168 6.97 -17.04 3.81
N PRO A 169 6.06 -16.06 3.69
CA PRO A 169 5.29 -15.54 4.84
C PRO A 169 4.40 -16.58 5.51
N LEU A 170 3.74 -17.44 4.74
CA LEU A 170 2.88 -18.49 5.30
C LEU A 170 3.68 -19.66 5.87
N GLU A 171 4.80 -20.00 5.22
CA GLU A 171 5.71 -21.01 5.73
C GLU A 171 6.33 -20.57 7.06
N LEU A 172 6.68 -19.27 7.17
CA LEU A 172 7.21 -18.70 8.40
C LEU A 172 6.17 -18.75 9.53
N LEU A 173 4.92 -18.42 9.25
CA LEU A 173 3.82 -18.49 10.23
C LEU A 173 3.54 -19.94 10.68
N GLY A 174 3.55 -20.89 9.75
CA GLY A 174 3.33 -22.31 10.06
C GLY A 174 4.45 -22.94 10.88
N ASN A 175 5.67 -22.42 10.78
CA ASN A 175 6.85 -22.89 11.52
C ASN A 175 7.24 -22.00 12.69
N PHE A 176 6.38 -21.05 13.07
CA PHE A 176 6.64 -20.14 14.19
C PHE A 176 6.61 -20.95 15.49
N LYS A 177 7.80 -21.24 16.03
CA LYS A 177 7.95 -21.72 17.41
C LYS A 177 8.22 -20.50 18.28
N ALA A 178 7.32 -20.21 19.20
CA ALA A 178 7.61 -19.24 20.24
C ALA A 178 8.88 -19.67 20.98
N VAL A 179 9.87 -18.80 21.01
CA VAL A 179 11.10 -18.99 21.78
C VAL A 179 10.82 -18.64 23.23
#